data_3ab582d930c8a18d1b46e73624a8d253
#
_entry.id   3ab582d930c8a18d1b46e73624a8d253
#
_cell.length_a   1.000
_cell.length_b   1.000
_cell.length_c   1.000
_cell.angle_alpha   90.00
_cell.angle_beta   90.00
_cell.angle_gamma   90.00
#
_symmetry.space_group_name_H-M   'P 1'
#
loop_
_entity.id
_entity.type
_entity.pdbx_description
1 polymer ?
#
loop_
_entity_poly.entity_id
_entity_poly.type
_entity_poly.pdbx_seq_one_letter_code
_entity_poly.pdbx_strand_id
1 'polypeptide(L)'
;AKATGRLAKTDVLDAHVLAHFAEGVRPQPRAMPDAQARELTSILARRRQVVEMLTAEDNRLRRASNPVRKRIRAHIGWLERELTDINKDLGRIVKESPAWSEKDSLLRSTPGVGPILSITLLADLPELGSLNRKQIAALVGVAPLNRDSGTMRGKRTVWGGRARVRSA
;
A
#
# COMPACT_ATOMS: atom_id res chain seq x y z
N ALA A 1 21.07 -0.71 11.62
CA ALA A 1 21.48 -1.79 12.55
C ALA A 1 22.45 -2.78 11.88
N LYS A 2 22.07 -3.45 10.77
CA LYS A 2 22.98 -4.41 10.09
C LYS A 2 24.27 -3.76 9.58
N ALA A 3 24.21 -2.56 9.02
CA ALA A 3 25.37 -1.83 8.51
C ALA A 3 26.37 -1.38 9.61
N THR A 4 25.91 -1.27 10.86
CA THR A 4 26.73 -0.88 12.03
C THR A 4 27.16 -2.09 12.87
N GLY A 5 26.97 -3.33 12.39
CA GLY A 5 27.34 -4.57 13.07
C GLY A 5 26.51 -4.91 14.33
N ARG A 6 25.46 -4.14 14.63
CA ARG A 6 24.61 -4.37 15.80
C ARG A 6 23.43 -5.26 15.41
N LEU A 7 23.44 -6.51 15.83
CA LEU A 7 22.41 -7.51 15.52
C LEU A 7 21.30 -7.61 16.57
N ALA A 8 21.57 -7.16 17.81
CA ALA A 8 20.55 -7.13 18.86
C ALA A 8 19.48 -6.07 18.55
N LYS A 9 18.21 -6.40 18.82
CA LYS A 9 17.08 -5.50 18.67
C LYS A 9 16.55 -5.14 20.06
N THR A 10 16.84 -3.90 20.49
CA THR A 10 16.29 -3.33 21.71
C THR A 10 15.87 -1.89 21.42
N ASP A 11 14.90 -1.36 22.17
CA ASP A 11 14.40 0.01 21.98
C ASP A 11 15.50 1.07 22.09
N VAL A 12 16.47 0.86 22.98
CA VAL A 12 17.63 1.76 23.14
C VAL A 12 18.51 1.76 21.89
N LEU A 13 18.79 0.59 21.32
CA LEU A 13 19.59 0.48 20.09
C LEU A 13 18.83 1.04 18.88
N ASP A 14 17.53 0.81 18.80
CA ASP A 14 16.70 1.35 17.73
C ASP A 14 16.63 2.88 17.83
N ALA A 15 16.51 3.45 19.03
CA ALA A 15 16.54 4.90 19.26
C ALA A 15 17.89 5.51 18.81
N HIS A 16 19.02 4.89 19.16
CA HIS A 16 20.35 5.34 18.70
C HIS A 16 20.50 5.26 17.18
N VAL A 17 20.02 4.19 16.55
CA VAL A 17 20.06 4.03 15.08
C VAL A 17 19.20 5.09 14.40
N LEU A 18 18.01 5.39 14.93
CA LEU A 18 17.13 6.44 14.41
C LEU A 18 17.75 7.83 14.56
N ALA A 19 18.35 8.13 15.72
CA ALA A 19 19.03 9.40 15.95
C ALA A 19 20.21 9.59 14.98
N HIS A 20 21.05 8.58 14.83
CA HIS A 20 22.17 8.60 13.89
C HIS A 20 21.72 8.73 12.42
N PHE A 21 20.63 8.05 12.04
CA PHE A 21 20.03 8.21 10.74
C PHE A 21 19.50 9.63 10.51
N ALA A 22 18.79 10.18 11.49
CA ALA A 22 18.25 11.54 11.41
C ALA A 22 19.37 12.60 11.28
N GLU A 23 20.46 12.42 12.01
CA GLU A 23 21.62 13.30 11.95
C GLU A 23 22.35 13.22 10.60
N GLY A 24 22.58 12.00 10.09
CA GLY A 24 23.31 11.77 8.84
C GLY A 24 22.52 12.08 7.58
N VAL A 25 21.22 11.76 7.56
CA VAL A 25 20.35 11.91 6.37
C VAL A 25 19.58 13.22 6.36
N ARG A 26 19.30 13.80 7.54
CA ARG A 26 18.50 15.05 7.72
C ARG A 26 17.22 15.04 6.89
N PRO A 27 16.35 14.01 7.08
CA PRO A 27 15.15 13.88 6.26
C PRO A 27 14.25 15.10 6.44
N GLN A 28 13.67 15.57 5.34
CA GLN A 28 12.72 16.68 5.39
C GLN A 28 11.47 16.27 6.19
N PRO A 29 11.03 17.08 7.15
CA PRO A 29 9.80 16.83 7.90
C PRO A 29 8.61 16.70 6.94
N ARG A 30 7.77 15.70 7.16
CA ARG A 30 6.50 15.57 6.45
C ARG A 30 5.38 16.09 7.33
N ALA A 31 4.42 16.80 6.71
CA ALA A 31 3.19 17.14 7.38
C ALA A 31 2.49 15.85 7.86
N MET A 32 2.01 15.87 9.10
CA MET A 32 1.21 14.76 9.63
C MET A 32 -0.10 14.66 8.85
N PRO A 33 -0.53 13.45 8.46
CA PRO A 33 -1.84 13.27 7.85
C PRO A 33 -2.94 13.80 8.77
N ASP A 34 -3.89 14.53 8.20
CA ASP A 34 -5.07 14.97 8.91
C ASP A 34 -5.98 13.80 9.32
N ALA A 35 -7.07 14.08 10.05
CA ALA A 35 -7.98 13.04 10.52
C ALA A 35 -8.63 12.28 9.34
N GLN A 36 -9.01 12.98 8.29
CA GLN A 36 -9.66 12.43 7.12
C GLN A 36 -8.71 11.52 6.31
N ALA A 37 -7.44 11.91 6.14
CA ALA A 37 -6.43 11.07 5.50
C ALA A 37 -6.11 9.80 6.31
N ARG A 38 -6.12 9.89 7.64
CA ARG A 38 -5.95 8.72 8.51
C ARG A 38 -7.13 7.76 8.42
N GLU A 39 -8.35 8.29 8.39
CA GLU A 39 -9.57 7.50 8.20
C GLU A 39 -9.54 6.75 6.87
N LEU A 40 -9.25 7.46 5.76
CA LEU A 40 -9.13 6.87 4.44
C LEU A 40 -8.11 5.74 4.40
N THR A 41 -6.94 5.95 4.99
CA THR A 41 -5.87 4.93 5.08
C THR A 41 -6.32 3.72 5.90
N SER A 42 -7.06 3.93 6.99
CA SER A 42 -7.59 2.87 7.85
C SER A 42 -8.60 2.00 7.09
N ILE A 43 -9.55 2.62 6.39
CA ILE A 43 -10.57 1.90 5.62
C ILE A 43 -9.93 1.15 4.44
N LEU A 44 -8.94 1.73 3.76
CA LEU A 44 -8.16 1.02 2.74
C LEU A 44 -7.41 -0.19 3.31
N ALA A 45 -6.87 -0.08 4.52
CA ALA A 45 -6.24 -1.22 5.19
C ALA A 45 -7.26 -2.33 5.48
N ARG A 46 -8.45 -1.95 5.96
CA ARG A 46 -9.55 -2.92 6.19
C ARG A 46 -9.99 -3.59 4.89
N ARG A 47 -10.12 -2.83 3.81
CA ARG A 47 -10.43 -3.39 2.48
C ARG A 47 -9.44 -4.47 2.07
N ARG A 48 -8.13 -4.23 2.21
CA ARG A 48 -7.09 -5.23 1.88
C ARG A 48 -7.27 -6.50 2.71
N GLN A 49 -7.51 -6.38 4.01
CA GLN A 49 -7.77 -7.53 4.89
C GLN A 49 -8.97 -8.36 4.42
N VAL A 50 -10.06 -7.70 4.03
CA VAL A 50 -11.27 -8.39 3.52
C VAL A 50 -10.96 -9.14 2.22
N VAL A 51 -10.21 -8.54 1.29
CA VAL A 51 -9.79 -9.19 0.05
C VAL A 51 -8.88 -10.41 0.32
N GLU A 52 -7.96 -10.29 1.27
CA GLU A 52 -7.11 -11.41 1.71
C GLU A 52 -7.94 -12.54 2.32
N MET A 53 -8.93 -12.22 3.16
CA MET A 53 -9.86 -13.19 3.73
C MET A 53 -10.70 -13.88 2.65
N LEU A 54 -11.24 -13.13 1.67
CA LEU A 54 -11.95 -13.69 0.53
C LEU A 54 -11.08 -14.70 -0.25
N THR A 55 -9.87 -14.31 -0.59
CA THR A 55 -8.91 -15.17 -1.28
C THR A 55 -8.62 -16.45 -0.48
N ALA A 56 -8.47 -16.33 0.83
CA ALA A 56 -8.24 -17.48 1.71
C ALA A 56 -9.46 -18.42 1.75
N GLU A 57 -10.68 -17.87 1.84
CA GLU A 57 -11.91 -18.67 1.84
C GLU A 57 -12.16 -19.35 0.50
N ASP A 58 -11.89 -18.69 -0.62
CA ASP A 58 -11.97 -19.31 -1.95
C ASP A 58 -11.01 -20.49 -2.10
N ASN A 59 -9.79 -20.35 -1.60
CA ASN A 59 -8.81 -21.45 -1.59
C ASN A 59 -9.26 -22.62 -0.69
N ARG A 60 -9.88 -22.33 0.46
CA ARG A 60 -10.46 -23.34 1.35
C ARG A 60 -11.66 -24.04 0.69
N LEU A 61 -12.53 -23.27 0.02
CA LEU A 61 -13.72 -23.79 -0.65
C LEU A 61 -13.39 -24.87 -1.69
N ARG A 62 -12.29 -24.70 -2.43
CA ARG A 62 -11.84 -25.66 -3.44
C ARG A 62 -11.50 -27.04 -2.86
N ARG A 63 -11.05 -27.09 -1.59
CA ARG A 63 -10.59 -28.32 -0.91
C ARG A 63 -11.56 -28.83 0.16
N ALA A 64 -12.64 -28.10 0.43
CA ALA A 64 -13.55 -28.42 1.53
C ALA A 64 -14.49 -29.60 1.19
N SER A 65 -14.81 -30.39 2.22
CA SER A 65 -15.87 -31.41 2.16
C SER A 65 -17.26 -30.76 2.11
N ASN A 66 -18.25 -31.49 1.58
CA ASN A 66 -19.59 -30.96 1.37
C ASN A 66 -20.25 -30.30 2.59
N PRO A 67 -20.19 -30.86 3.81
CA PRO A 67 -20.82 -30.20 4.97
C PRO A 67 -20.19 -28.83 5.29
N VAL A 68 -18.86 -28.67 5.05
CA VAL A 68 -18.12 -27.45 5.36
C VAL A 68 -18.29 -26.40 4.26
N ARG A 69 -18.46 -26.81 3.00
CA ARG A 69 -18.63 -25.90 1.86
C ARG A 69 -19.74 -24.89 2.04
N LYS A 70 -20.88 -25.33 2.61
CA LYS A 70 -22.03 -24.42 2.87
C LYS A 70 -21.65 -23.29 3.81
N ARG A 71 -20.89 -23.59 4.87
CA ARG A 71 -20.44 -22.59 5.85
C ARG A 71 -19.43 -21.60 5.24
N ILE A 72 -18.47 -22.12 4.44
CA ILE A 72 -17.49 -21.29 3.73
C ILE A 72 -18.19 -20.34 2.75
N ARG A 73 -19.14 -20.83 1.95
CA ARG A 73 -19.92 -19.98 1.02
C ARG A 73 -20.70 -18.88 1.75
N ALA A 74 -21.30 -19.20 2.89
CA ALA A 74 -21.98 -18.17 3.70
C ALA A 74 -21.02 -17.06 4.17
N HIS A 75 -19.81 -17.45 4.57
CA HIS A 75 -18.77 -16.49 4.98
C HIS A 75 -18.26 -15.66 3.77
N ILE A 76 -18.01 -16.28 2.63
CA ILE A 76 -17.67 -15.57 1.38
C ILE A 76 -18.74 -14.54 1.06
N GLY A 77 -20.03 -14.91 1.05
CA GLY A 77 -21.12 -13.98 0.78
C GLY A 77 -21.24 -12.83 1.79
N TRP A 78 -20.82 -13.05 3.05
CA TRP A 78 -20.72 -11.96 4.02
C TRP A 78 -19.54 -11.02 3.70
N LEU A 79 -18.35 -11.58 3.39
CA LEU A 79 -17.17 -10.80 3.02
C LEU A 79 -17.36 -9.96 1.76
N GLU A 80 -18.10 -10.49 0.76
CA GLU A 80 -18.45 -9.76 -0.47
C GLU A 80 -19.34 -8.55 -0.19
N ARG A 81 -20.30 -8.69 0.71
CA ARG A 81 -21.16 -7.55 1.15
C ARG A 81 -20.32 -6.52 1.89
N GLU A 82 -19.52 -6.95 2.83
CA GLU A 82 -18.59 -6.09 3.58
C GLU A 82 -17.66 -5.31 2.64
N LEU A 83 -17.08 -5.98 1.63
CA LEU A 83 -16.24 -5.34 0.61
C LEU A 83 -16.99 -4.29 -0.20
N THR A 84 -18.25 -4.57 -0.51
CA THR A 84 -19.13 -3.63 -1.23
C THR A 84 -19.39 -2.37 -0.40
N ASP A 85 -19.67 -2.53 0.88
CA ASP A 85 -19.93 -1.40 1.79
C ASP A 85 -18.66 -0.58 2.07
N ILE A 86 -17.52 -1.22 2.27
CA ILE A 86 -16.22 -0.54 2.35
C ILE A 86 -15.93 0.27 1.09
N ASN A 87 -16.22 -0.26 -0.11
CA ASN A 87 -16.02 0.47 -1.36
C ASN A 87 -16.92 1.70 -1.47
N LYS A 88 -18.16 1.64 -0.96
CA LYS A 88 -19.08 2.79 -0.88
C LYS A 88 -18.53 3.86 0.07
N ASP A 89 -18.07 3.46 1.24
CA ASP A 89 -17.49 4.38 2.24
C ASP A 89 -16.26 5.10 1.69
N LEU A 90 -15.34 4.38 1.05
CA LEU A 90 -14.19 4.97 0.38
C LEU A 90 -14.62 6.01 -0.67
N GLY A 91 -15.60 5.68 -1.50
CA GLY A 91 -16.13 6.61 -2.51
C GLY A 91 -16.79 7.83 -1.90
N ARG A 92 -17.49 7.69 -0.77
CA ARG A 92 -18.11 8.79 -0.02
C ARG A 92 -17.06 9.75 0.53
N ILE A 93 -16.06 9.25 1.24
CA ILE A 93 -14.99 10.06 1.85
C ILE A 93 -14.25 10.90 0.78
N VAL A 94 -13.95 10.30 -0.38
CA VAL A 94 -13.28 11.04 -1.46
C VAL A 94 -14.18 12.13 -2.04
N LYS A 95 -15.49 11.89 -2.19
CA LYS A 95 -16.44 12.89 -2.70
C LYS A 95 -16.68 14.04 -1.73
N GLU A 96 -16.63 13.80 -0.43
CA GLU A 96 -16.82 14.81 0.61
C GLU A 96 -15.64 15.80 0.68
N SER A 97 -14.47 15.45 0.13
CA SER A 97 -13.31 16.33 0.04
C SER A 97 -13.18 16.90 -1.39
N PRO A 98 -13.43 18.21 -1.61
CA PRO A 98 -13.30 18.80 -2.95
C PRO A 98 -11.90 18.59 -3.57
N ALA A 99 -10.84 18.72 -2.77
CA ALA A 99 -9.46 18.52 -3.22
C ALA A 99 -9.18 17.07 -3.64
N TRP A 100 -9.78 16.08 -2.97
CA TRP A 100 -9.63 14.68 -3.35
C TRP A 100 -10.51 14.30 -4.53
N SER A 101 -11.73 14.86 -4.60
CA SER A 101 -12.64 14.63 -5.71
C SER A 101 -12.08 15.12 -7.05
N GLU A 102 -11.43 16.29 -7.06
CA GLU A 102 -10.75 16.81 -8.24
C GLU A 102 -9.58 15.90 -8.67
N LYS A 103 -8.72 15.52 -7.72
CA LYS A 103 -7.61 14.61 -7.98
C LYS A 103 -8.07 13.21 -8.41
N ASP A 104 -9.13 12.67 -7.81
CA ASP A 104 -9.74 11.38 -8.21
C ASP A 104 -10.19 11.44 -9.66
N SER A 105 -10.90 12.51 -10.04
CA SER A 105 -11.37 12.72 -11.41
C SER A 105 -10.20 12.78 -12.41
N LEU A 106 -9.14 13.49 -12.05
CA LEU A 106 -7.91 13.58 -12.88
C LEU A 106 -7.23 12.20 -13.01
N LEU A 107 -7.06 11.47 -11.92
CA LEU A 107 -6.43 10.14 -11.96
C LEU A 107 -7.24 9.15 -12.80
N ARG A 108 -8.55 9.16 -12.64
CA ARG A 108 -9.46 8.25 -13.36
C ARG A 108 -9.64 8.60 -14.83
N SER A 109 -9.23 9.77 -15.29
CA SER A 109 -9.16 10.10 -16.72
C SER A 109 -8.07 9.30 -17.44
N THR A 110 -7.11 8.72 -16.69
CA THR A 110 -6.05 7.86 -17.25
C THR A 110 -6.60 6.44 -17.46
N PRO A 111 -6.50 5.88 -18.69
CA PRO A 111 -6.92 4.51 -18.97
C PRO A 111 -6.26 3.50 -18.01
N GLY A 112 -7.05 2.61 -17.44
CA GLY A 112 -6.58 1.59 -16.49
C GLY A 112 -6.59 2.03 -15.02
N VAL A 113 -6.84 3.30 -14.71
CA VAL A 113 -6.98 3.77 -13.34
C VAL A 113 -8.44 3.67 -12.90
N GLY A 114 -8.76 2.61 -12.18
CA GLY A 114 -10.06 2.41 -11.56
C GLY A 114 -10.20 3.13 -10.21
N PRO A 115 -11.42 3.13 -9.61
CA PRO A 115 -11.70 3.85 -8.36
C PRO A 115 -10.74 3.47 -7.22
N ILE A 116 -10.49 2.19 -7.03
CA ILE A 116 -9.67 1.70 -5.91
C ILE A 116 -8.20 2.08 -6.10
N LEU A 117 -7.68 1.97 -7.32
CA LEU A 117 -6.31 2.42 -7.60
C LEU A 117 -6.17 3.93 -7.37
N SER A 118 -7.13 4.73 -7.87
CA SER A 118 -7.14 6.18 -7.65
C SER A 118 -7.11 6.53 -6.16
N ILE A 119 -8.01 5.93 -5.36
CA ILE A 119 -8.07 6.16 -3.91
C ILE A 119 -6.77 5.70 -3.22
N THR A 120 -6.19 4.58 -3.65
CA THR A 120 -4.91 4.10 -3.11
C THR A 120 -3.78 5.09 -3.42
N LEU A 121 -3.75 5.66 -4.62
CA LEU A 121 -2.76 6.69 -4.99
C LEU A 121 -2.93 7.96 -4.15
N LEU A 122 -4.16 8.41 -3.93
CA LEU A 122 -4.44 9.58 -3.09
C LEU A 122 -3.97 9.38 -1.64
N ALA A 123 -4.19 8.20 -1.07
CA ALA A 123 -3.86 7.91 0.33
C ALA A 123 -2.38 7.53 0.54
N ASP A 124 -1.86 6.65 -0.30
CA ASP A 124 -0.56 6.02 -0.09
C ASP A 124 0.57 6.65 -0.95
N LEU A 125 0.27 7.62 -1.85
CA LEU A 125 1.25 8.28 -2.71
C LEU A 125 1.03 9.80 -2.81
N PRO A 126 1.06 10.54 -1.68
CA PRO A 126 0.81 11.99 -1.66
C PRO A 126 1.84 12.80 -2.48
N GLU A 127 2.99 12.23 -2.80
CA GLU A 127 4.02 12.83 -3.63
C GLU A 127 3.69 12.82 -5.12
N LEU A 128 2.59 12.19 -5.53
CA LEU A 128 2.16 12.17 -6.93
C LEU A 128 1.83 13.59 -7.39
N GLY A 129 2.46 14.00 -8.49
CA GLY A 129 2.38 15.37 -9.02
C GLY A 129 3.50 16.31 -8.54
N SER A 130 4.24 15.98 -7.47
CA SER A 130 5.39 16.75 -7.00
C SER A 130 6.75 16.13 -7.38
N LEU A 131 6.79 14.82 -7.58
CA LEU A 131 7.97 14.09 -8.00
C LEU A 131 7.92 13.75 -9.51
N ASN A 132 9.08 13.65 -10.14
CA ASN A 132 9.15 13.19 -11.52
C ASN A 132 8.90 11.67 -11.65
N ARG A 133 8.65 11.19 -12.88
CA ARG A 133 8.31 9.80 -13.17
C ARG A 133 9.32 8.76 -12.64
N LYS A 134 10.63 9.09 -12.68
CA LYS A 134 11.69 8.18 -12.23
C LYS A 134 11.68 8.06 -10.70
N GLN A 135 11.50 9.18 -10.01
CA GLN A 135 11.38 9.23 -8.56
C GLN A 135 10.13 8.48 -8.07
N ILE A 136 8.98 8.68 -8.72
CA ILE A 136 7.74 7.95 -8.43
C ILE A 136 7.93 6.45 -8.66
N ALA A 137 8.52 6.04 -9.79
CA ALA A 137 8.76 4.63 -10.09
C ALA A 137 9.69 3.97 -9.05
N ALA A 138 10.72 4.67 -8.59
CA ALA A 138 11.60 4.21 -7.52
C ALA A 138 10.87 4.14 -6.17
N LEU A 139 10.08 5.18 -5.83
CA LEU A 139 9.32 5.26 -4.57
C LEU A 139 8.26 4.15 -4.46
N VAL A 140 7.57 3.86 -5.55
CA VAL A 140 6.59 2.76 -5.64
C VAL A 140 7.30 1.39 -5.68
N GLY A 141 8.53 1.35 -6.16
CA GLY A 141 9.32 0.12 -6.29
C GLY A 141 8.99 -0.66 -7.57
N VAL A 142 8.60 0.03 -8.65
CA VAL A 142 8.40 -0.56 -9.99
C VAL A 142 9.59 -0.31 -10.91
N ALA A 143 10.54 0.55 -10.51
CA ALA A 143 11.80 0.73 -11.23
C ALA A 143 12.71 -0.48 -10.99
N PRO A 144 13.25 -1.09 -12.06
CA PRO A 144 14.20 -2.19 -11.90
C PRO A 144 15.52 -1.67 -11.29
N LEU A 145 15.97 -2.33 -10.23
CA LEU A 145 17.22 -2.02 -9.55
C LEU A 145 18.38 -2.78 -10.20
N ASN A 146 19.48 -2.05 -10.45
CA ASN A 146 20.72 -2.64 -10.94
C ASN A 146 21.40 -3.45 -9.81
N ARG A 147 21.95 -4.59 -10.16
CA ARG A 147 22.80 -5.43 -9.27
C ARG A 147 24.16 -5.66 -9.95
N ASP A 148 24.73 -4.59 -10.47
CA ASP A 148 26.01 -4.65 -11.17
C ASP A 148 27.14 -4.51 -10.15
N SER A 149 28.21 -5.32 -10.29
CA SER A 149 29.41 -5.28 -9.45
C SER A 149 30.65 -5.56 -10.32
N GLY A 150 31.52 -4.58 -10.43
CA GLY A 150 32.69 -4.66 -11.30
C GLY A 150 32.31 -4.96 -12.75
N THR A 151 32.86 -6.02 -13.32
CA THR A 151 32.55 -6.49 -14.67
C THR A 151 31.27 -7.31 -14.78
N MET A 152 30.69 -7.73 -13.64
CA MET A 152 29.49 -8.55 -13.59
C MET A 152 28.24 -7.69 -13.69
N ARG A 153 27.41 -7.94 -14.71
CA ARG A 153 26.07 -7.37 -14.83
C ARG A 153 25.03 -8.36 -14.30
N GLY A 154 24.47 -8.04 -13.15
CA GLY A 154 23.44 -8.85 -12.53
C GLY A 154 22.06 -8.68 -13.17
N LYS A 155 21.18 -9.68 -12.92
CA LYS A 155 19.77 -9.58 -13.34
C LYS A 155 19.07 -8.44 -12.60
N ARG A 156 18.43 -7.54 -13.35
CA ARG A 156 17.65 -6.46 -12.79
C ARG A 156 16.35 -7.00 -12.21
N THR A 157 16.02 -6.60 -10.99
CA THR A 157 14.82 -7.04 -10.29
C THR A 157 14.07 -5.84 -9.74
N VAL A 158 12.75 -5.94 -9.71
CA VAL A 158 11.86 -4.98 -9.08
C VAL A 158 11.66 -5.42 -7.63
N TRP A 159 12.02 -4.57 -6.65
CA TRP A 159 11.81 -4.85 -5.23
C TRP A 159 11.82 -3.56 -4.39
N GLY A 160 11.38 -3.65 -3.14
CA GLY A 160 11.31 -2.51 -2.22
C GLY A 160 10.17 -1.55 -2.55
N GLY A 161 10.28 -0.32 -2.10
CA GLY A 161 9.28 0.73 -2.30
C GLY A 161 7.94 0.49 -1.58
N ARG A 162 6.91 1.20 -2.01
CA ARG A 162 5.56 1.14 -1.43
C ARG A 162 4.76 -0.03 -2.00
N ALA A 163 4.92 -1.20 -1.39
CA ALA A 163 4.25 -2.43 -1.82
C ALA A 163 2.72 -2.26 -1.95
N ARG A 164 2.09 -1.47 -1.08
CA ARG A 164 0.64 -1.19 -1.10
C ARG A 164 0.18 -0.53 -2.40
N VAL A 165 0.96 0.41 -2.92
CA VAL A 165 0.68 1.09 -4.20
C VAL A 165 0.96 0.15 -5.38
N ARG A 166 2.04 -0.63 -5.31
CA ARG A 166 2.41 -1.55 -6.38
C ARG A 166 1.42 -2.72 -6.56
N SER A 167 0.71 -3.13 -5.50
CA SER A 167 -0.23 -4.25 -5.51
C SER A 167 -1.70 -3.82 -5.73
N ALA A 168 -1.97 -2.54 -5.85
CA ALA A 168 -3.29 -2.02 -6.16
C ALA A 168 -3.54 -2.04 -7.67
#